data_bf397c147913abd7f03537bb6d91ff04
#
_entry.id   bf397c147913abd7f03537bb6d91ff04
#
_cell.length_a   1.000
_cell.length_b   1.000
_cell.length_c   1.000
_cell.angle_alpha   90.00
_cell.angle_beta   90.00
_cell.angle_gamma   90.00
#
_symmetry.space_group_name_H-M   'P 1'
#
loop_
_entity.id
_entity.type
_entity.pdbx_description
1 polymer ?
#
loop_
_entity_poly.entity_id
_entity_poly.type
_entity_poly.pdbx_seq_one_letter_code
_entity_poly.pdbx_strand_id
1 'polypeptide(L)'
;MTALPNDRPFYLLNEDKITANLARIQQVKDATGCTILMALKAFSHYQVFPLLAQTLDGCTASSLHEARLAHEYFPGYHHAYSPAYSPRDFPEWTDYSQTFTANSLQQVDFLQN
;
A
#
# COMPACT_ATOMS: atom_id res chain seq x y z
N MET A 1 2.67 0.14 29.92
CA MET A 1 2.71 -1.03 29.00
C MET A 1 1.43 -1.84 29.18
N THR A 2 0.67 -2.01 28.12
CA THR A 2 -0.57 -2.84 28.17
C THR A 2 -0.16 -4.30 28.36
N ALA A 3 -0.79 -5.01 29.30
CA ALA A 3 -0.54 -6.43 29.48
C ALA A 3 -0.90 -7.19 28.18
N LEU A 4 -0.02 -8.10 27.76
CA LEU A 4 -0.29 -8.94 26.60
C LEU A 4 -1.38 -9.96 26.93
N PRO A 5 -2.31 -10.23 25.99
CA PRO A 5 -3.31 -11.28 26.21
C PRO A 5 -2.63 -12.64 26.31
N ASN A 6 -2.97 -13.43 27.34
CA ASN A 6 -2.36 -14.73 27.59
C ASN A 6 -3.26 -15.91 27.18
N ASP A 7 -4.48 -15.62 26.73
CA ASP A 7 -5.54 -16.61 26.51
C ASP A 7 -5.82 -16.96 25.05
N ARG A 8 -5.15 -16.26 24.11
CA ARG A 8 -5.35 -16.45 22.68
C ARG A 8 -4.13 -16.03 21.85
N PRO A 9 -3.94 -16.61 20.66
CA PRO A 9 -2.91 -16.13 19.72
C PRO A 9 -3.14 -14.67 19.32
N PHE A 10 -2.05 -13.91 19.14
CA PHE A 10 -2.10 -12.53 18.67
C PHE A 10 -0.84 -12.18 17.88
N TYR A 11 -0.92 -11.13 17.08
CA TYR A 11 0.23 -10.50 16.45
C TYR A 11 0.69 -9.32 17.31
N LEU A 12 1.98 -9.27 17.58
CA LEU A 12 2.62 -8.15 18.27
C LEU A 12 3.39 -7.31 17.26
N LEU A 13 3.01 -6.05 17.11
CA LEU A 13 3.73 -5.07 16.32
C LEU A 13 4.62 -4.24 17.23
N ASN A 14 5.89 -4.11 16.86
CA ASN A 14 6.84 -3.28 17.59
C ASN A 14 7.09 -1.99 16.79
N GLU A 15 6.53 -0.88 17.25
CA GLU A 15 6.61 0.41 16.57
C GLU A 15 8.05 0.97 16.54
N ASP A 16 8.88 0.70 17.55
CA ASP A 16 10.28 1.14 17.55
C ASP A 16 11.06 0.49 16.40
N LYS A 17 10.81 -0.80 16.14
CA LYS A 17 11.42 -1.51 15.02
C LYS A 17 10.90 -1.00 13.67
N ILE A 18 9.61 -0.70 13.58
CA ILE A 18 9.02 -0.09 12.38
C ILE A 18 9.69 1.26 12.13
N THR A 19 9.77 2.11 13.14
CA THR A 19 10.42 3.43 13.06
C THR A 19 11.88 3.33 12.64
N ALA A 20 12.63 2.39 13.19
CA ALA A 20 14.03 2.16 12.80
C ALA A 20 14.16 1.72 11.33
N ASN A 21 13.22 0.90 10.83
CA ASN A 21 13.18 0.51 9.42
C ASN A 21 12.81 1.70 8.52
N LEU A 22 11.84 2.51 8.92
CA LEU A 22 11.44 3.72 8.19
C LEU A 22 12.61 4.71 8.06
N ALA A 23 13.43 4.87 9.11
CA ALA A 23 14.62 5.70 9.06
C ALA A 23 15.61 5.25 7.98
N ARG A 24 15.79 3.92 7.79
CA ARG A 24 16.62 3.39 6.70
C ARG A 24 16.01 3.65 5.32
N ILE A 25 14.70 3.50 5.20
CA ILE A 25 13.98 3.81 3.96
C ILE A 25 14.14 5.31 3.63
N GLN A 26 14.02 6.18 4.62
CA GLN A 26 14.22 7.62 4.43
C GLN A 26 15.62 7.94 3.90
N GLN A 27 16.67 7.29 4.41
CA GLN A 27 18.03 7.45 3.88
C GLN A 27 18.13 7.09 2.40
N VAL A 28 17.45 6.03 1.96
CA VAL A 28 17.41 5.64 0.54
C VAL A 28 16.67 6.71 -0.28
N LYS A 29 15.54 7.20 0.19
CA LYS A 29 14.79 8.28 -0.48
C LYS A 29 15.62 9.55 -0.62
N ASP A 30 16.31 9.95 0.45
CA ASP A 30 17.17 11.14 0.45
C ASP A 30 18.33 11.02 -0.53
N ALA A 31 18.91 9.81 -0.65
CA ALA A 31 20.03 9.54 -1.53
C ALA A 31 19.65 9.41 -3.01
N THR A 32 18.42 8.99 -3.31
CA THR A 32 18.00 8.62 -4.68
C THR A 32 16.88 9.47 -5.24
N GLY A 33 16.10 10.14 -4.40
CA GLY A 33 14.87 10.84 -4.79
C GLY A 33 13.74 9.91 -5.25
N CYS A 34 13.83 8.61 -4.97
CA CYS A 34 12.80 7.65 -5.39
C CYS A 34 11.52 7.75 -4.57
N THR A 35 10.40 7.40 -5.21
CA THR A 35 9.11 7.19 -4.56
C THR A 35 9.02 5.75 -4.05
N ILE A 36 8.67 5.57 -2.78
CA ILE A 36 8.55 4.24 -2.17
C ILE A 36 7.12 4.03 -1.67
N LEU A 37 6.48 2.97 -2.17
CA LEU A 37 5.12 2.60 -1.84
C LEU A 37 5.07 1.37 -0.96
N MET A 38 4.08 1.32 -0.07
CA MET A 38 3.76 0.13 0.72
C MET A 38 3.00 -0.88 -0.11
N ALA A 39 3.50 -2.09 -0.23
CA ALA A 39 2.77 -3.18 -0.85
C ALA A 39 1.79 -3.82 0.15
N LEU A 40 0.50 -3.60 -0.04
CA LEU A 40 -0.53 -4.06 0.90
C LEU A 40 -0.60 -5.58 1.02
N LYS A 41 -0.31 -6.31 -0.05
CA LYS A 41 -0.21 -7.78 -0.01
C LYS A 41 0.88 -8.29 0.95
N ALA A 42 1.90 -7.46 1.23
CA ALA A 42 2.97 -7.81 2.16
C ALA A 42 2.64 -7.39 3.60
N PHE A 43 1.94 -6.27 3.76
CA PHE A 43 1.56 -5.75 5.06
C PHE A 43 0.36 -4.83 4.93
N SER A 44 -0.73 -5.13 5.64
CA SER A 44 -2.01 -4.41 5.55
C SER A 44 -2.63 -4.06 6.91
N HIS A 45 -1.80 -3.98 7.96
CA HIS A 45 -2.29 -3.62 9.29
C HIS A 45 -2.54 -2.10 9.38
N TYR A 46 -3.75 -1.68 9.04
CA TYR A 46 -4.12 -0.28 8.82
C TYR A 46 -3.92 0.63 10.04
N GLN A 47 -3.93 0.08 11.27
CA GLN A 47 -3.73 0.87 12.49
C GLN A 47 -2.35 1.53 12.57
N VAL A 48 -1.33 0.99 11.88
CA VAL A 48 0.01 1.60 11.82
C VAL A 48 0.26 2.39 10.53
N PHE A 49 -0.71 2.50 9.64
CA PHE A 49 -0.57 3.29 8.41
C PHE A 49 -0.19 4.75 8.65
N PRO A 50 -0.72 5.45 9.68
CA PRO A 50 -0.26 6.81 9.97
C PRO A 50 1.23 6.90 10.30
N LEU A 51 1.81 5.89 10.95
CA LEU A 51 3.25 5.82 11.21
C LEU A 51 4.03 5.59 9.91
N LEU A 52 3.59 4.65 9.07
CA LEU A 52 4.22 4.33 7.79
C LEU A 52 4.18 5.51 6.81
N ALA A 53 3.09 6.25 6.79
CA ALA A 53 2.88 7.39 5.91
C ALA A 53 3.77 8.60 6.22
N GLN A 54 4.47 8.60 7.35
CA GLN A 54 5.49 9.62 7.66
C GLN A 54 6.71 9.53 6.74
N THR A 55 6.95 8.36 6.16
CA THR A 55 8.11 8.08 5.30
C THR A 55 7.71 7.57 3.91
N LEU A 56 6.74 6.68 3.84
CA LEU A 56 6.27 6.09 2.59
C LEU A 56 5.33 7.03 1.85
N ASP A 57 5.43 7.06 0.52
CA ASP A 57 4.70 8.02 -0.32
C ASP A 57 3.25 7.60 -0.61
N GLY A 58 2.92 6.35 -0.31
CA GLY A 58 1.60 5.79 -0.55
C GLY A 58 1.58 4.27 -0.54
N CYS A 59 0.59 3.68 -1.21
CA CYS A 59 0.39 2.24 -1.29
C CYS A 59 0.33 1.72 -2.73
N THR A 60 0.69 0.44 -2.89
CA THR A 60 0.33 -0.33 -4.07
C THR A 60 -0.63 -1.45 -3.67
N ALA A 61 -1.76 -1.52 -4.38
CA ALA A 61 -2.84 -2.48 -4.17
C ALA A 61 -2.86 -3.55 -5.25
N SER A 62 -3.01 -4.81 -4.86
CA SER A 62 -3.07 -5.96 -5.78
C SER A 62 -4.49 -6.53 -5.93
N SER A 63 -5.46 -5.98 -5.21
CA SER A 63 -6.88 -6.30 -5.30
C SER A 63 -7.72 -5.05 -5.05
N LEU A 64 -8.97 -5.08 -5.48
CA LEU A 64 -9.89 -3.98 -5.23
C LEU A 64 -10.13 -3.75 -3.73
N HIS A 65 -10.14 -4.82 -2.93
CA HIS A 65 -10.23 -4.71 -1.47
C HIS A 65 -9.03 -3.99 -0.86
N GLU A 66 -7.82 -4.26 -1.35
CA GLU A 66 -6.62 -3.52 -0.93
C GLU A 66 -6.68 -2.05 -1.38
N ALA A 67 -7.18 -1.77 -2.58
CA ALA A 67 -7.34 -0.40 -3.07
C ALA A 67 -8.32 0.41 -2.20
N ARG A 68 -9.43 -0.18 -1.80
CA ARG A 68 -10.38 0.43 -0.84
C ARG A 68 -9.72 0.70 0.51
N LEU A 69 -8.97 -0.27 1.05
CA LEU A 69 -8.25 -0.14 2.31
C LEU A 69 -7.22 1.00 2.25
N ALA A 70 -6.45 1.08 1.16
CA ALA A 70 -5.49 2.16 0.95
C ALA A 70 -6.19 3.52 0.91
N HIS A 71 -7.25 3.64 0.12
CA HIS A 71 -8.00 4.86 -0.04
C HIS A 71 -8.58 5.38 1.29
N GLU A 72 -9.06 4.45 2.13
CA GLU A 72 -9.69 4.80 3.40
C GLU A 72 -8.68 5.18 4.50
N TYR A 73 -7.54 4.49 4.55
CA TYR A 73 -6.66 4.57 5.73
C TYR A 73 -5.23 5.04 5.45
N PHE A 74 -4.77 5.03 4.20
CA PHE A 74 -3.39 5.43 3.90
C PHE A 74 -3.37 6.73 3.10
N PRO A 75 -2.84 7.83 3.63
CA PRO A 75 -2.71 9.07 2.87
C PRO A 75 -1.64 8.95 1.79
N GLY A 76 -1.77 9.71 0.71
CA GLY A 76 -0.77 9.83 -0.32
C GLY A 76 -1.13 9.14 -1.64
N TYR A 77 -0.12 8.64 -2.32
CA TYR A 77 -0.22 8.12 -3.68
C TYR A 77 -0.63 6.65 -3.70
N HIS A 78 -1.63 6.31 -4.52
CA HIS A 78 -2.11 4.93 -4.67
C HIS A 78 -1.87 4.40 -6.07
N HIS A 79 -1.21 3.26 -6.14
CA HIS A 79 -0.89 2.54 -7.36
C HIS A 79 -1.64 1.21 -7.40
N ALA A 80 -2.20 0.87 -8.54
CA ALA A 80 -2.84 -0.43 -8.77
C ALA A 80 -1.93 -1.36 -9.56
N TYR A 81 -1.74 -2.56 -9.04
CA TYR A 81 -1.07 -3.66 -9.71
C TYR A 81 -1.94 -4.91 -9.64
N SER A 82 -2.53 -5.30 -10.75
CA SER A 82 -3.28 -6.54 -10.86
C SER A 82 -2.88 -7.28 -12.13
N PRO A 83 -2.74 -8.62 -12.10
CA PRO A 83 -2.46 -9.40 -13.31
C PRO A 83 -3.53 -9.23 -14.38
N ALA A 84 -4.78 -8.97 -13.97
CA ALA A 84 -5.90 -8.68 -14.85
C ALA A 84 -6.88 -7.73 -14.18
N TYR A 85 -7.36 -6.75 -14.94
CA TYR A 85 -8.45 -5.87 -14.52
C TYR A 85 -9.75 -6.31 -15.21
N SER A 86 -10.79 -6.51 -14.41
CA SER A 86 -12.12 -6.77 -14.96
C SER A 86 -12.75 -5.46 -15.48
N PRO A 87 -13.32 -5.44 -16.69
CA PRO A 87 -14.05 -4.26 -17.17
C PRO A 87 -15.19 -3.83 -16.23
N ARG A 88 -15.78 -4.78 -15.51
CA ARG A 88 -16.82 -4.52 -14.53
C ARG A 88 -16.31 -3.71 -13.33
N ASP A 89 -15.12 -4.05 -12.84
CA ASP A 89 -14.60 -3.51 -11.59
C ASP A 89 -13.66 -2.30 -11.83
N PHE A 90 -13.24 -2.09 -13.07
CA PHE A 90 -12.27 -1.07 -13.43
C PHE A 90 -12.70 0.36 -13.05
N PRO A 91 -13.96 0.77 -13.23
CA PRO A 91 -14.39 2.10 -12.77
C PRO A 91 -14.10 2.33 -11.28
N GLU A 92 -14.33 1.33 -10.43
CA GLU A 92 -14.06 1.44 -9.01
C GLU A 92 -12.56 1.50 -8.70
N TRP A 93 -11.72 0.80 -9.49
CA TRP A 93 -10.27 0.92 -9.39
C TRP A 93 -9.79 2.35 -9.64
N THR A 94 -10.40 3.06 -10.59
CA THR A 94 -10.05 4.45 -10.91
C THR A 94 -10.44 5.43 -9.82
N ASP A 95 -11.44 5.10 -9.01
CA ASP A 95 -11.83 5.90 -7.85
C ASP A 95 -10.75 5.87 -6.74
N TYR A 96 -9.98 4.78 -6.66
CA TYR A 96 -9.04 4.54 -5.57
C TYR A 96 -7.56 4.62 -5.95
N SER A 97 -7.23 4.65 -7.23
CA SER A 97 -5.84 4.58 -7.70
C SER A 97 -5.53 5.63 -8.76
N GLN A 98 -4.40 6.29 -8.63
CA GLN A 98 -3.94 7.30 -9.57
C GLN A 98 -3.18 6.71 -10.76
N THR A 99 -2.56 5.55 -10.57
CA THR A 99 -1.80 4.87 -11.64
C THR A 99 -2.01 3.36 -11.61
N PHE A 100 -1.73 2.74 -12.75
CA PHE A 100 -1.98 1.32 -12.99
C PHE A 100 -0.78 0.69 -13.70
N THR A 101 -0.40 -0.52 -13.29
CA THR A 101 0.53 -1.34 -14.07
C THR A 101 -0.25 -2.15 -15.08
N ALA A 102 0.08 -1.99 -16.37
CA ALA A 102 -0.38 -2.86 -17.43
C ALA A 102 0.60 -4.03 -17.62
N ASN A 103 0.08 -5.26 -17.75
CA ASN A 103 0.88 -6.47 -17.93
C ASN A 103 0.94 -6.97 -19.39
N SER A 104 0.24 -6.29 -20.31
CA SER A 104 0.21 -6.60 -21.74
C SER A 104 -0.19 -5.37 -22.54
N LEU A 105 0.12 -5.39 -23.84
CA LEU A 105 -0.33 -4.33 -24.76
C LEU A 105 -1.87 -4.25 -24.81
N GLN A 106 -2.55 -5.37 -24.73
CA GLN A 106 -4.01 -5.41 -24.68
C GLN A 106 -4.55 -4.71 -23.43
N GLN A 107 -3.87 -4.84 -22.29
CA GLN A 107 -4.23 -4.10 -21.09
C GLN A 107 -3.97 -2.60 -21.24
N VAL A 108 -2.89 -2.20 -21.92
CA VAL A 108 -2.65 -0.77 -22.19
C VAL A 108 -3.82 -0.17 -22.96
N ASP A 109 -4.26 -0.82 -24.03
CA ASP A 109 -5.40 -0.37 -24.82
C ASP A 109 -6.68 -0.29 -23.97
N PHE A 110 -6.89 -1.25 -23.10
CA PHE A 110 -8.04 -1.27 -22.18
C PHE A 110 -7.98 -0.15 -21.14
N LEU A 111 -6.81 0.16 -20.59
CA LEU A 111 -6.64 1.17 -19.55
C LEU A 111 -6.70 2.62 -20.09
N GLN A 112 -6.55 2.81 -21.41
CA GLN A 112 -6.57 4.13 -22.06
C GLN A 112 -7.97 4.55 -22.55
N ASN A 113 -8.92 3.64 -22.61
CA ASN A 113 -10.32 3.87 -23.06
C ASN A 113 -11.30 3.95 -21.89
#